data_ab0c3e1ae51067e3b87730bcfff0c4fc
#
_entry.id   ab0c3e1ae51067e3b87730bcfff0c4fc
#
_cell.length_a   1.000
_cell.length_b   1.000
_cell.length_c   1.000
_cell.angle_alpha   90.00
_cell.angle_beta   90.00
_cell.angle_gamma   90.00
#
_symmetry.space_group_name_H-M   'P 1'
#
loop_
_entity.id
_entity.type
_entity.pdbx_description
1 polymer ?
#
loop_
_entity_poly.entity_id
_entity_poly.type
_entity_poly.pdbx_seq_one_letter_code
_entity_poly.pdbx_strand_id
1 'polypeptide(L)'
;MTAAPAPIIRVEHLFKRFGALEVLRDVSLTVARSEVLCVIGPSGSGKSTLLRAIAFLEPYSAGRIYIEDTLLGFVEQNGKLVPDRPRNIDRTRRHLGMVFQQFNLWPHMTTLRNVSEALVLVKRIARGAAEETARTMLAKVGLADKADTYPSRLSGGQQQRVAIARALAMEPQVLLFDEPTSSLDPELVGEVLQVMKQLAAEGMTMIVVTHEMGFAAEVADRVLFMDAGAIVEHGPADQLFRTPHSARLKQFLQTWKERNLIGL
;
A
#
# COMPACT_ATOMS: atom_id res chain seq x y z
N MET A 1 13.28 9.39 29.05
CA MET A 1 12.16 9.14 28.11
C MET A 1 12.71 9.41 26.72
N THR A 2 13.07 8.37 25.99
CA THR A 2 13.46 8.49 24.57
C THR A 2 12.22 8.90 23.79
N ALA A 3 12.30 10.04 23.09
CA ALA A 3 11.22 10.49 22.19
C ALA A 3 10.90 9.33 21.20
N ALA A 4 9.62 9.05 21.01
CA ALA A 4 9.22 8.09 20.00
C ALA A 4 9.80 8.52 18.63
N PRO A 5 10.33 7.60 17.82
CA PRO A 5 10.91 7.93 16.53
C PRO A 5 9.86 8.66 15.67
N ALA A 6 10.30 9.67 14.93
CA ALA A 6 9.42 10.44 14.05
C ALA A 6 8.74 9.50 13.03
N PRO A 7 7.44 9.67 12.79
CA PRO A 7 6.70 8.82 11.85
C PRO A 7 7.23 9.03 10.43
N ILE A 8 7.27 7.94 9.64
CA ILE A 8 7.68 8.03 8.23
C ILE A 8 6.58 8.62 7.35
N ILE A 9 5.30 8.39 7.72
CA ILE A 9 4.14 9.03 7.09
C ILE A 9 3.32 9.73 8.17
N ARG A 10 2.91 10.96 7.87
CA ARG A 10 1.99 11.74 8.68
C ARG A 10 0.94 12.39 7.80
N VAL A 11 -0.31 12.09 8.08
CA VAL A 11 -1.49 12.63 7.41
C VAL A 11 -2.26 13.48 8.42
N GLU A 12 -2.56 14.72 8.06
CA GLU A 12 -3.22 15.69 8.92
C GLU A 12 -4.46 16.26 8.23
N HIS A 13 -5.63 16.05 8.85
CA HIS A 13 -6.90 16.61 8.43
C HIS A 13 -7.16 16.48 6.92
N LEU A 14 -6.98 15.27 6.39
CA LEU A 14 -7.07 14.99 4.96
C LEU A 14 -8.51 14.96 4.50
N PHE A 15 -8.81 15.73 3.46
CA PHE A 15 -10.08 15.71 2.75
C PHE A 15 -9.86 15.40 1.27
N LYS A 16 -10.74 14.61 0.67
CA LYS A 16 -10.78 14.39 -0.77
C LYS A 16 -12.21 14.46 -1.28
N ARG A 17 -12.40 15.29 -2.31
CA ARG A 17 -13.66 15.44 -3.03
C ARG A 17 -13.48 15.12 -4.51
N PHE A 18 -14.50 14.51 -5.09
CA PHE A 18 -14.68 14.36 -6.54
C PHE A 18 -15.97 15.09 -6.92
N GLY A 19 -15.83 16.30 -7.45
CA GLY A 19 -16.98 17.20 -7.62
C GLY A 19 -17.70 17.47 -6.29
N ALA A 20 -18.97 17.16 -6.21
CA ALA A 20 -19.77 17.31 -4.98
C ALA A 20 -19.61 16.15 -3.98
N LEU A 21 -19.04 15.02 -4.41
CA LEU A 21 -18.90 13.83 -3.56
C LEU A 21 -17.65 13.96 -2.68
N GLU A 22 -17.84 14.01 -1.36
CA GLU A 22 -16.75 13.98 -0.38
C GLU A 22 -16.45 12.52 0.00
N VAL A 23 -15.27 12.03 -0.41
CA VAL A 23 -14.84 10.63 -0.25
C VAL A 23 -13.96 10.45 0.97
N LEU A 24 -13.13 11.44 1.33
CA LEU A 24 -12.37 11.45 2.58
C LEU A 24 -12.77 12.66 3.41
N ARG A 25 -12.98 12.43 4.70
CA ARG A 25 -13.52 13.40 5.66
C ARG A 25 -12.64 13.43 6.90
N ASP A 26 -11.81 14.47 7.01
CA ASP A 26 -10.97 14.73 8.19
C ASP A 26 -10.14 13.51 8.64
N VAL A 27 -9.44 12.87 7.69
CA VAL A 27 -8.63 11.70 7.98
C VAL A 27 -7.26 12.14 8.48
N SER A 28 -6.90 11.70 9.70
CA SER A 28 -5.58 11.94 10.30
C SER A 28 -4.99 10.62 10.79
N LEU A 29 -3.73 10.35 10.42
CA LEU A 29 -3.00 9.15 10.85
C LEU A 29 -1.49 9.37 10.79
N THR A 30 -0.77 8.51 11.47
CA THR A 30 0.69 8.41 11.38
C THR A 30 1.09 6.97 11.12
N VAL A 31 2.24 6.76 10.47
CA VAL A 31 2.84 5.43 10.31
C VAL A 31 4.29 5.52 10.74
N ALA A 32 4.70 4.64 11.64
CA ALA A 32 6.08 4.54 12.10
C ALA A 32 6.95 3.75 11.10
N ARG A 33 8.27 3.84 11.24
CA ARG A 33 9.18 2.96 10.47
C ARG A 33 9.01 1.51 10.93
N SER A 34 9.09 0.59 9.98
CA SER A 34 8.88 -0.85 10.18
C SER A 34 7.48 -1.23 10.72
N GLU A 35 6.51 -0.32 10.65
CA GLU A 35 5.14 -0.59 11.04
C GLU A 35 4.36 -1.17 9.85
N VAL A 36 3.54 -2.19 10.12
CA VAL A 36 2.51 -2.70 9.21
C VAL A 36 1.16 -2.15 9.65
N LEU A 37 0.64 -1.18 8.91
CA LEU A 37 -0.70 -0.62 9.11
C LEU A 37 -1.68 -1.25 8.12
N CYS A 38 -2.65 -2.03 8.61
CA CYS A 38 -3.74 -2.51 7.78
C CYS A 38 -4.94 -1.55 7.81
N VAL A 39 -5.51 -1.25 6.65
CA VAL A 39 -6.71 -0.42 6.49
C VAL A 39 -7.85 -1.32 6.05
N ILE A 40 -8.86 -1.47 6.92
CA ILE A 40 -10.03 -2.31 6.68
C ILE A 40 -11.32 -1.49 6.66
N GLY A 41 -12.40 -2.05 6.14
CA GLY A 41 -13.72 -1.40 6.10
C GLY A 41 -14.53 -1.82 4.89
N PRO A 42 -15.82 -1.44 4.81
CA PRO A 42 -16.70 -1.80 3.69
C PRO A 42 -16.22 -1.20 2.36
N SER A 43 -16.70 -1.78 1.26
CA SER A 43 -16.48 -1.21 -0.08
C SER A 43 -17.06 0.21 -0.14
N GLY A 44 -16.33 1.12 -0.80
CA GLY A 44 -16.73 2.53 -0.89
C GLY A 44 -16.42 3.37 0.36
N SER A 45 -15.78 2.84 1.40
CA SER A 45 -15.41 3.62 2.60
C SER A 45 -14.24 4.60 2.42
N GLY A 46 -13.60 4.62 1.24
CA GLY A 46 -12.51 5.56 0.93
C GLY A 46 -11.09 5.00 1.09
N LYS A 47 -10.91 3.71 1.42
CA LYS A 47 -9.60 3.08 1.67
C LYS A 47 -8.61 3.25 0.51
N SER A 48 -8.99 2.84 -0.69
CA SER A 48 -8.13 2.99 -1.89
C SER A 48 -7.88 4.45 -2.23
N THR A 49 -8.86 5.35 -1.98
CA THR A 49 -8.69 6.79 -2.17
C THR A 49 -7.66 7.36 -1.19
N LEU A 50 -7.69 6.93 0.07
CA LEU A 50 -6.69 7.30 1.06
C LEU A 50 -5.29 6.86 0.63
N LEU A 51 -5.16 5.60 0.20
CA LEU A 51 -3.87 5.06 -0.23
C LEU A 51 -3.32 5.79 -1.47
N ARG A 52 -4.19 6.08 -2.46
CA ARG A 52 -3.84 6.83 -3.66
C ARG A 52 -3.50 8.30 -3.36
N ALA A 53 -4.14 8.90 -2.36
CA ALA A 53 -3.78 10.23 -1.88
C ALA A 53 -2.40 10.23 -1.22
N ILE A 54 -2.07 9.23 -0.39
CA ILE A 54 -0.74 9.05 0.21
C ILE A 54 0.32 8.84 -0.87
N ALA A 55 0.02 8.09 -1.94
CA ALA A 55 0.92 7.92 -3.10
C ALA A 55 0.95 9.15 -4.02
N PHE A 56 0.12 10.17 -3.75
CA PHE A 56 -0.10 11.33 -4.62
C PHE A 56 -0.41 10.95 -6.08
N LEU A 57 -1.14 9.85 -6.26
CA LEU A 57 -1.76 9.48 -7.52
C LEU A 57 -3.08 10.22 -7.72
N GLU A 58 -3.72 10.56 -6.61
CA GLU A 58 -4.92 11.39 -6.52
C GLU A 58 -4.60 12.59 -5.62
N PRO A 59 -4.52 13.82 -6.16
CA PRO A 59 -4.32 15.00 -5.34
C PRO A 59 -5.46 15.16 -4.33
N TYR A 60 -5.12 15.43 -3.08
CA TYR A 60 -6.10 15.68 -2.03
C TYR A 60 -6.68 17.09 -2.12
N SER A 61 -7.87 17.31 -1.54
CA SER A 61 -8.59 18.58 -1.63
C SER A 61 -8.22 19.56 -0.52
N ALA A 62 -7.90 19.04 0.67
CA ALA A 62 -7.43 19.81 1.83
C ALA A 62 -6.68 18.90 2.80
N GLY A 63 -5.97 19.50 3.77
CA GLY A 63 -5.12 18.78 4.72
C GLY A 63 -3.66 18.76 4.30
N ARG A 64 -2.87 17.89 4.92
CA ARG A 64 -1.44 17.74 4.63
C ARG A 64 -1.03 16.28 4.69
N ILE A 65 -0.13 15.88 3.81
CA ILE A 65 0.55 14.57 3.84
C ILE A 65 2.05 14.83 3.86
N TYR A 66 2.72 14.27 4.84
CA TYR A 66 4.17 14.32 4.95
C TYR A 66 4.74 12.92 4.76
N ILE A 67 5.78 12.81 3.93
CA ILE A 67 6.62 11.64 3.83
C ILE A 67 7.97 12.04 4.45
N GLU A 68 8.34 11.38 5.53
CA GLU A 68 9.32 11.89 6.48
C GLU A 68 8.88 13.30 6.95
N ASP A 69 9.70 14.32 6.76
CA ASP A 69 9.33 15.70 7.10
C ASP A 69 8.98 16.55 5.86
N THR A 70 8.87 15.91 4.68
CA THR A 70 8.59 16.61 3.43
C THR A 70 7.09 16.61 3.12
N LEU A 71 6.51 17.80 2.99
CA LEU A 71 5.11 17.98 2.56
C LEU A 71 4.97 17.49 1.11
N LEU A 72 4.05 16.56 0.87
CA LEU A 72 3.83 15.95 -0.43
C LEU A 72 2.80 16.73 -1.25
N GLY A 73 3.19 17.13 -2.45
CA GLY A 73 2.30 17.71 -3.46
C GLY A 73 2.15 19.22 -3.38
N PHE A 74 2.49 19.83 -2.24
CA PHE A 74 2.30 21.26 -2.02
C PHE A 74 3.51 21.87 -1.31
N VAL A 75 3.62 23.21 -1.39
CA VAL A 75 4.54 24.03 -0.60
C VAL A 75 3.77 25.15 0.05
N GLU A 76 4.20 25.58 1.22
CA GLU A 76 3.59 26.71 1.91
C GLU A 76 4.23 28.01 1.44
N GLN A 77 3.41 28.92 0.89
CA GLN A 77 3.82 30.26 0.47
C GLN A 77 2.85 31.28 1.05
N ASN A 78 3.35 32.21 1.84
CA ASN A 78 2.55 33.24 2.49
C ASN A 78 1.34 32.72 3.27
N GLY A 79 1.52 31.60 3.99
CA GLY A 79 0.46 30.93 4.76
C GLY A 79 -0.59 30.19 3.93
N LYS A 80 -0.36 30.00 2.63
CA LYS A 80 -1.23 29.24 1.74
C LYS A 80 -0.50 28.04 1.14
N LEU A 81 -1.20 26.91 0.99
CA LEU A 81 -0.71 25.76 0.26
C LEU A 81 -0.86 26.02 -1.26
N VAL A 82 0.25 25.99 -1.97
CA VAL A 82 0.28 26.04 -3.43
C VAL A 82 0.88 24.76 -3.99
N PRO A 83 0.48 24.30 -5.19
CA PRO A 83 1.05 23.09 -5.79
C PRO A 83 2.57 23.19 -5.89
N ASP A 84 3.27 22.12 -5.50
CA ASP A 84 4.72 22.02 -5.64
C ASP A 84 5.09 21.68 -7.10
N ARG A 85 6.36 21.89 -7.43
CA ARG A 85 6.90 21.54 -8.75
C ARG A 85 6.88 20.03 -8.96
N PRO A 86 6.48 19.52 -10.14
CA PRO A 86 6.41 18.08 -10.41
C PRO A 86 7.69 17.32 -10.03
N ARG A 87 8.87 17.90 -10.28
CA ARG A 87 10.16 17.30 -9.92
C ARG A 87 10.33 17.06 -8.42
N ASN A 88 9.79 17.93 -7.56
CA ASN A 88 9.85 17.76 -6.12
C ASN A 88 8.88 16.67 -5.68
N ILE A 89 7.66 16.68 -6.24
CA ILE A 89 6.65 15.65 -5.99
C ILE A 89 7.23 14.27 -6.35
N ASP A 90 7.83 14.13 -7.55
CA ASP A 90 8.45 12.87 -7.99
C ASP A 90 9.60 12.44 -7.07
N ARG A 91 10.38 13.38 -6.53
CA ARG A 91 11.44 13.06 -5.57
C ARG A 91 10.87 12.45 -4.29
N THR A 92 9.82 13.05 -3.72
CA THR A 92 9.18 12.55 -2.49
C THR A 92 8.49 11.21 -2.75
N ARG A 93 7.81 11.05 -3.89
CA ARG A 93 7.15 9.79 -4.27
C ARG A 93 8.10 8.61 -4.44
N ARG A 94 9.39 8.82 -4.70
CA ARG A 94 10.39 7.74 -4.82
C ARG A 94 10.57 6.94 -3.53
N HIS A 95 10.20 7.50 -2.38
CA HIS A 95 10.20 6.80 -1.10
C HIS A 95 9.04 5.80 -0.97
N LEU A 96 8.06 5.84 -1.88
CA LEU A 96 6.86 5.02 -1.86
C LEU A 96 6.86 4.03 -3.02
N GLY A 97 6.65 2.75 -2.73
CA GLY A 97 6.31 1.73 -3.71
C GLY A 97 4.81 1.44 -3.66
N MET A 98 4.15 1.25 -4.79
CA MET A 98 2.73 0.92 -4.83
C MET A 98 2.48 -0.35 -5.60
N VAL A 99 1.68 -1.23 -4.99
CA VAL A 99 1.19 -2.49 -5.54
C VAL A 99 -0.33 -2.39 -5.65
N PHE A 100 -0.85 -2.53 -6.86
CA PHE A 100 -2.26 -2.34 -7.18
C PHE A 100 -3.03 -3.66 -7.17
N GLN A 101 -4.34 -3.58 -7.04
CA GLN A 101 -5.26 -4.69 -7.20
C GLN A 101 -5.15 -5.34 -8.58
N GLN A 102 -5.12 -4.53 -9.64
CA GLN A 102 -4.77 -4.97 -10.99
C GLN A 102 -3.26 -4.88 -11.13
N PHE A 103 -2.59 -5.95 -11.42
CA PHE A 103 -1.12 -6.10 -11.40
C PHE A 103 -0.37 -5.01 -12.16
N ASN A 104 -1.00 -4.38 -13.15
CA ASN A 104 -0.48 -3.27 -13.98
C ASN A 104 0.90 -3.58 -14.59
N LEU A 105 1.11 -4.85 -14.99
CA LEU A 105 2.32 -5.25 -15.72
C LEU A 105 2.22 -4.80 -17.17
N TRP A 106 3.36 -4.43 -17.73
CA TRP A 106 3.47 -4.14 -19.16
C TRP A 106 3.43 -5.46 -19.96
N PRO A 107 2.36 -5.71 -20.75
CA PRO A 107 2.16 -7.01 -21.39
C PRO A 107 3.17 -7.34 -22.49
N HIS A 108 3.79 -6.32 -23.06
CA HIS A 108 4.81 -6.42 -24.13
C HIS A 108 6.24 -6.59 -23.59
N MET A 109 6.42 -6.62 -22.28
CA MET A 109 7.71 -6.79 -21.61
C MET A 109 7.76 -8.13 -20.88
N THR A 110 8.93 -8.77 -20.85
CA THR A 110 9.17 -9.93 -19.99
C THR A 110 9.07 -9.56 -18.50
N THR A 111 8.97 -10.52 -17.63
CA THR A 111 8.99 -10.35 -16.19
C THR A 111 10.23 -9.56 -15.73
N LEU A 112 11.41 -9.95 -16.22
CA LEU A 112 12.66 -9.26 -15.92
C LEU A 112 12.58 -7.77 -16.31
N ARG A 113 12.10 -7.47 -17.51
CA ARG A 113 11.96 -6.08 -17.97
C ARG A 113 10.90 -5.30 -17.19
N ASN A 114 9.80 -5.92 -16.81
CA ASN A 114 8.80 -5.29 -15.94
C ASN A 114 9.41 -4.81 -14.60
N VAL A 115 10.37 -5.55 -14.06
CA VAL A 115 11.03 -5.18 -12.80
C VAL A 115 12.19 -4.20 -13.03
N SER A 116 12.98 -4.36 -14.10
CA SER A 116 14.20 -3.57 -14.32
C SER A 116 13.97 -2.23 -14.99
N GLU A 117 12.88 -2.03 -15.73
CA GLU A 117 12.71 -0.86 -16.59
C GLU A 117 12.69 0.47 -15.81
N ALA A 118 12.04 0.48 -14.64
CA ALA A 118 12.02 1.67 -13.79
C ALA A 118 13.40 2.03 -13.22
N LEU A 119 14.26 1.05 -12.96
CA LEU A 119 15.65 1.27 -12.55
C LEU A 119 16.44 2.01 -13.64
N VAL A 120 16.23 1.60 -14.90
CA VAL A 120 16.91 2.24 -16.05
C VAL A 120 16.37 3.64 -16.30
N LEU A 121 15.05 3.80 -16.36
CA LEU A 121 14.42 5.07 -16.78
C LEU A 121 14.42 6.12 -15.66
N VAL A 122 14.18 5.72 -14.40
CA VAL A 122 13.99 6.64 -13.28
C VAL A 122 15.27 6.80 -12.46
N LYS A 123 15.93 5.69 -12.07
CA LYS A 123 17.18 5.72 -11.30
C LYS A 123 18.42 5.92 -12.18
N ARG A 124 18.29 5.78 -13.51
CA ARG A 124 19.40 5.91 -14.47
C ARG A 124 20.51 4.87 -14.27
N ILE A 125 20.17 3.71 -13.76
CA ILE A 125 21.09 2.57 -13.56
C ILE A 125 21.37 1.93 -14.93
N ALA A 126 22.62 1.51 -15.16
CA ALA A 126 22.98 0.77 -16.37
C ALA A 126 22.17 -0.53 -16.47
N ARG A 127 21.73 -0.88 -17.71
CA ARG A 127 20.79 -1.99 -17.97
C ARG A 127 21.24 -3.30 -17.33
N GLY A 128 22.51 -3.68 -17.46
CA GLY A 128 23.02 -4.92 -16.86
C GLY A 128 22.86 -4.96 -15.33
N ALA A 129 23.21 -3.87 -14.63
CA ALA A 129 23.05 -3.78 -13.18
C ALA A 129 21.56 -3.74 -12.76
N ALA A 130 20.71 -3.08 -13.59
CA ALA A 130 19.27 -3.08 -13.36
C ALA A 130 18.65 -4.48 -13.51
N GLU A 131 19.09 -5.27 -14.47
CA GLU A 131 18.67 -6.64 -14.67
C GLU A 131 19.14 -7.58 -13.55
N GLU A 132 20.35 -7.39 -13.02
CA GLU A 132 20.85 -8.13 -11.86
C GLU A 132 20.00 -7.86 -10.61
N THR A 133 19.73 -6.58 -10.34
CA THR A 133 18.80 -6.19 -9.26
C THR A 133 17.42 -6.82 -9.47
N ALA A 134 16.90 -6.78 -10.68
CA ALA A 134 15.60 -7.36 -11.00
C ALA A 134 15.56 -8.88 -10.78
N ARG A 135 16.63 -9.62 -11.14
CA ARG A 135 16.74 -11.06 -10.86
C ARG A 135 16.75 -11.35 -9.37
N THR A 136 17.44 -10.55 -8.58
CA THR A 136 17.43 -10.64 -7.12
C THR A 136 16.04 -10.43 -6.54
N MET A 137 15.29 -9.44 -7.02
CA MET A 137 13.93 -9.18 -6.56
C MET A 137 12.96 -10.27 -6.99
N LEU A 138 13.10 -10.82 -8.20
CA LEU A 138 12.32 -11.96 -8.66
C LEU A 138 12.59 -13.22 -7.83
N ALA A 139 13.84 -13.50 -7.49
CA ALA A 139 14.19 -14.59 -6.59
C ALA A 139 13.55 -14.41 -5.21
N LYS A 140 13.57 -13.18 -4.67
CA LYS A 140 12.96 -12.84 -3.38
C LYS A 140 11.45 -13.14 -3.32
N VAL A 141 10.74 -13.01 -4.44
CA VAL A 141 9.30 -13.34 -4.53
C VAL A 141 9.03 -14.75 -5.09
N GLY A 142 10.05 -15.61 -5.18
CA GLY A 142 9.93 -17.01 -5.64
C GLY A 142 9.68 -17.17 -7.14
N LEU A 143 10.21 -16.27 -7.98
CA LEU A 143 9.99 -16.25 -9.43
C LEU A 143 11.31 -16.17 -10.22
N ALA A 144 12.41 -16.71 -9.70
CA ALA A 144 13.72 -16.69 -10.35
C ALA A 144 13.70 -17.35 -11.74
N ASP A 145 12.92 -18.43 -11.92
CA ASP A 145 12.77 -19.21 -13.15
C ASP A 145 11.86 -18.53 -14.19
N LYS A 146 11.17 -17.44 -13.82
CA LYS A 146 10.19 -16.73 -14.66
C LYS A 146 10.72 -15.45 -15.30
N ALA A 147 12.02 -15.17 -15.21
CA ALA A 147 12.62 -13.90 -15.68
C ALA A 147 12.27 -13.57 -17.14
N ASP A 148 12.32 -14.56 -18.03
CA ASP A 148 12.08 -14.39 -19.47
C ASP A 148 10.62 -14.65 -19.90
N THR A 149 9.72 -14.87 -18.91
CA THR A 149 8.31 -15.16 -19.15
C THR A 149 7.53 -13.84 -19.32
N TYR A 150 6.58 -13.81 -20.24
CA TYR A 150 5.66 -12.68 -20.43
C TYR A 150 4.46 -12.78 -19.47
N PRO A 151 3.85 -11.64 -19.05
CA PRO A 151 2.71 -11.64 -18.13
C PRO A 151 1.55 -12.54 -18.54
N SER A 152 1.26 -12.67 -19.82
CA SER A 152 0.19 -13.53 -20.34
C SER A 152 0.38 -15.04 -20.08
N ARG A 153 1.58 -15.46 -19.68
CA ARG A 153 1.92 -16.85 -19.34
C ARG A 153 2.09 -17.08 -17.83
N LEU A 154 1.73 -16.08 -17.02
CA LEU A 154 1.80 -16.14 -15.57
C LEU A 154 0.41 -16.27 -14.95
N SER A 155 0.28 -17.04 -13.86
CA SER A 155 -0.93 -17.02 -13.04
C SER A 155 -1.14 -15.63 -12.41
N GLY A 156 -2.35 -15.34 -11.94
CA GLY A 156 -2.65 -14.07 -11.24
C GLY A 156 -1.73 -13.84 -10.04
N GLY A 157 -1.51 -14.87 -9.20
CA GLY A 157 -0.59 -14.80 -8.07
C GLY A 157 0.87 -14.54 -8.47
N GLN A 158 1.32 -15.14 -9.59
CA GLN A 158 2.64 -14.86 -10.15
C GLN A 158 2.74 -13.42 -10.65
N GLN A 159 1.73 -12.92 -11.37
CA GLN A 159 1.69 -11.53 -11.84
C GLN A 159 1.75 -10.54 -10.67
N GLN A 160 1.01 -10.81 -9.59
CA GLN A 160 1.05 -9.97 -8.40
C GLN A 160 2.42 -9.99 -7.71
N ARG A 161 3.06 -11.15 -7.61
CA ARG A 161 4.42 -11.25 -7.09
C ARG A 161 5.44 -10.52 -7.96
N VAL A 162 5.28 -10.49 -9.28
CA VAL A 162 6.09 -9.62 -10.17
C VAL A 162 5.84 -8.14 -9.87
N ALA A 163 4.59 -7.73 -9.64
CA ALA A 163 4.28 -6.34 -9.28
C ALA A 163 4.93 -5.94 -7.93
N ILE A 164 4.96 -6.86 -6.97
CA ILE A 164 5.69 -6.67 -5.69
C ILE A 164 7.20 -6.54 -5.96
N ALA A 165 7.80 -7.44 -6.74
CA ALA A 165 9.22 -7.39 -7.09
C ALA A 165 9.58 -6.07 -7.79
N ARG A 166 8.73 -5.57 -8.69
CA ARG A 166 8.90 -4.28 -9.38
C ARG A 166 8.89 -3.11 -8.38
N ALA A 167 7.99 -3.12 -7.41
CA ALA A 167 7.95 -2.09 -6.38
C ALA A 167 9.19 -2.15 -5.48
N LEU A 168 9.61 -3.34 -5.05
CA LEU A 168 10.80 -3.57 -4.23
C LEU A 168 12.10 -3.15 -4.91
N ALA A 169 12.23 -3.36 -6.23
CA ALA A 169 13.43 -2.99 -7.00
C ALA A 169 13.76 -1.50 -6.90
N MET A 170 12.74 -0.67 -6.69
CA MET A 170 12.95 0.77 -6.49
C MET A 170 13.46 1.12 -5.09
N GLU A 171 13.62 0.15 -4.18
CA GLU A 171 14.07 0.31 -2.78
C GLU A 171 13.25 1.37 -2.05
N PRO A 172 11.92 1.21 -2.00
CA PRO A 172 11.06 2.16 -1.33
C PRO A 172 11.23 2.06 0.18
N GLN A 173 10.98 3.15 0.89
CA GLN A 173 10.93 3.16 2.35
C GLN A 173 9.59 2.65 2.89
N VAL A 174 8.53 2.79 2.09
CA VAL A 174 7.17 2.33 2.42
C VAL A 174 6.55 1.64 1.20
N LEU A 175 5.94 0.48 1.42
CA LEU A 175 5.12 -0.20 0.43
C LEU A 175 3.62 0.03 0.72
N LEU A 176 2.91 0.45 -0.31
CA LEU A 176 1.48 0.68 -0.30
C LEU A 176 0.80 -0.44 -1.11
N PHE A 177 -0.12 -1.18 -0.49
CA PHE A 177 -0.86 -2.28 -1.12
C PHE A 177 -2.35 -1.94 -1.22
N ASP A 178 -2.85 -1.78 -2.44
CA ASP A 178 -4.28 -1.50 -2.71
C ASP A 178 -4.99 -2.81 -3.10
N GLU A 179 -5.54 -3.51 -2.11
CA GLU A 179 -6.27 -4.77 -2.25
C GLU A 179 -5.50 -5.83 -3.09
N PRO A 180 -4.28 -6.22 -2.68
CA PRO A 180 -3.35 -6.99 -3.52
C PRO A 180 -3.83 -8.40 -3.87
N THR A 181 -4.86 -8.92 -3.21
CA THR A 181 -5.39 -10.29 -3.41
C THR A 181 -6.79 -10.32 -4.03
N SER A 182 -7.49 -9.18 -4.10
CA SER A 182 -8.91 -9.13 -4.48
C SER A 182 -9.21 -9.56 -5.93
N SER A 183 -8.19 -9.60 -6.80
CA SER A 183 -8.33 -10.04 -8.21
C SER A 183 -7.78 -11.47 -8.44
N LEU A 184 -7.51 -12.22 -7.36
CA LEU A 184 -6.93 -13.54 -7.41
C LEU A 184 -7.95 -14.63 -7.10
N ASP A 185 -7.74 -15.81 -7.72
CA ASP A 185 -8.42 -17.02 -7.29
C ASP A 185 -7.99 -17.36 -5.85
N PRO A 186 -8.90 -17.89 -5.01
CA PRO A 186 -8.62 -18.18 -3.59
C PRO A 186 -7.39 -19.06 -3.36
N GLU A 187 -7.11 -20.00 -4.27
CA GLU A 187 -5.94 -20.89 -4.20
C GLU A 187 -4.60 -20.13 -4.34
N LEU A 188 -4.60 -18.96 -5.02
CA LEU A 188 -3.40 -18.17 -5.28
C LEU A 188 -3.15 -17.07 -4.24
N VAL A 189 -4.13 -16.77 -3.40
CA VAL A 189 -4.06 -15.73 -2.35
C VAL A 189 -2.91 -16.03 -1.39
N GLY A 190 -2.78 -17.27 -0.95
CA GLY A 190 -1.77 -17.69 0.03
C GLY A 190 -0.34 -17.37 -0.38
N GLU A 191 0.00 -17.55 -1.67
CA GLU A 191 1.35 -17.27 -2.19
C GLU A 191 1.73 -15.78 -2.09
N VAL A 192 0.77 -14.89 -2.35
CA VAL A 192 0.98 -13.44 -2.27
C VAL A 192 1.08 -13.00 -0.81
N LEU A 193 0.18 -13.49 0.05
CA LEU A 193 0.21 -13.18 1.48
C LEU A 193 1.50 -13.67 2.14
N GLN A 194 2.05 -14.81 1.72
CA GLN A 194 3.31 -15.31 2.25
C GLN A 194 4.48 -14.36 1.92
N VAL A 195 4.55 -13.81 0.71
CA VAL A 195 5.56 -12.80 0.36
C VAL A 195 5.37 -11.55 1.23
N MET A 196 4.13 -11.09 1.44
CA MET A 196 3.87 -9.91 2.29
C MET A 196 4.23 -10.16 3.75
N LYS A 197 3.99 -11.36 4.30
CA LYS A 197 4.42 -11.77 5.65
C LYS A 197 5.95 -11.74 5.78
N GLN A 198 6.65 -12.25 4.78
CA GLN A 198 8.12 -12.20 4.77
C GLN A 198 8.63 -10.76 4.78
N LEU A 199 8.06 -9.86 3.98
CA LEU A 199 8.43 -8.44 3.95
C LEU A 199 8.18 -7.76 5.30
N ALA A 200 7.07 -8.08 5.98
CA ALA A 200 6.79 -7.59 7.33
C ALA A 200 7.86 -8.06 8.33
N ALA A 201 8.20 -9.36 8.31
CA ALA A 201 9.23 -9.93 9.17
C ALA A 201 10.64 -9.34 8.92
N GLU A 202 10.92 -8.87 7.72
CA GLU A 202 12.15 -8.15 7.35
C GLU A 202 12.12 -6.67 7.77
N GLY A 203 11.05 -6.18 8.39
CA GLY A 203 10.92 -4.81 8.87
C GLY A 203 10.52 -3.79 7.79
N MET A 204 9.91 -4.24 6.67
CA MET A 204 9.38 -3.33 5.66
C MET A 204 8.20 -2.55 6.23
N THR A 205 8.22 -1.23 6.12
CA THR A 205 7.06 -0.39 6.44
C THR A 205 5.98 -0.58 5.39
N MET A 206 4.76 -0.92 5.80
CA MET A 206 3.67 -1.20 4.87
C MET A 206 2.36 -0.53 5.28
N ILE A 207 1.61 -0.01 4.30
CA ILE A 207 0.18 0.30 4.45
C ILE A 207 -0.57 -0.65 3.52
N VAL A 208 -1.46 -1.46 4.08
CA VAL A 208 -2.15 -2.52 3.34
C VAL A 208 -3.66 -2.31 3.42
N VAL A 209 -4.28 -1.92 2.32
CA VAL A 209 -5.74 -1.99 2.17
C VAL A 209 -6.09 -3.44 1.84
N THR A 210 -6.89 -4.09 2.67
CA THR A 210 -7.17 -5.52 2.51
C THR A 210 -8.56 -5.92 3.01
N HIS A 211 -9.09 -6.99 2.42
CA HIS A 211 -10.24 -7.76 2.92
C HIS A 211 -9.82 -9.08 3.59
N GLU A 212 -8.52 -9.38 3.62
CA GLU A 212 -7.94 -10.58 4.27
C GLU A 212 -7.79 -10.33 5.78
N MET A 213 -8.87 -10.55 6.55
CA MET A 213 -8.85 -10.26 7.99
C MET A 213 -7.88 -11.17 8.76
N GLY A 214 -7.68 -12.42 8.29
CA GLY A 214 -6.69 -13.34 8.87
C GLY A 214 -5.27 -12.78 8.74
N PHE A 215 -4.91 -12.25 7.57
CA PHE A 215 -3.62 -11.59 7.35
C PHE A 215 -3.49 -10.35 8.24
N ALA A 216 -4.51 -9.48 8.28
CA ALA A 216 -4.48 -8.27 9.10
C ALA A 216 -4.35 -8.60 10.60
N ALA A 217 -5.02 -9.64 11.09
CA ALA A 217 -4.92 -10.06 12.49
C ALA A 217 -3.55 -10.66 12.85
N GLU A 218 -2.88 -11.32 11.91
CA GLU A 218 -1.60 -12.00 12.14
C GLU A 218 -0.38 -11.07 11.99
N VAL A 219 -0.44 -10.13 11.05
CA VAL A 219 0.74 -9.39 10.57
C VAL A 219 0.71 -7.92 10.92
N ALA A 220 -0.47 -7.31 11.08
CA ALA A 220 -0.54 -5.89 11.33
C ALA A 220 -0.14 -5.53 12.76
N ASP A 221 0.72 -4.53 12.92
CA ASP A 221 0.95 -3.87 14.21
C ASP A 221 -0.27 -3.07 14.63
N ARG A 222 -0.84 -2.34 13.67
CA ARG A 222 -2.06 -1.55 13.86
C ARG A 222 -3.05 -1.77 12.73
N VAL A 223 -4.32 -1.67 13.09
CA VAL A 223 -5.43 -1.69 12.14
C VAL A 223 -6.21 -0.38 12.24
N LEU A 224 -6.64 0.11 11.09
CA LEU A 224 -7.45 1.29 10.93
C LEU A 224 -8.75 0.89 10.24
N PHE A 225 -9.88 1.07 10.93
CA PHE A 225 -11.21 0.80 10.37
C PHE A 225 -11.81 2.08 9.82
N MET A 226 -12.09 2.09 8.52
CA MET A 226 -12.73 3.19 7.82
C MET A 226 -14.18 2.87 7.48
N ASP A 227 -15.06 3.86 7.66
CA ASP A 227 -16.43 3.83 7.14
C ASP A 227 -16.85 5.25 6.71
N ALA A 228 -17.63 5.34 5.63
CA ALA A 228 -18.17 6.60 5.09
C ALA A 228 -17.13 7.74 4.96
N GLY A 229 -15.90 7.41 4.59
CA GLY A 229 -14.82 8.40 4.37
C GLY A 229 -14.07 8.85 5.61
N ALA A 230 -14.36 8.32 6.78
CA ALA A 230 -13.72 8.68 8.04
C ALA A 230 -13.08 7.47 8.73
N ILE A 231 -12.12 7.73 9.60
CA ILE A 231 -11.60 6.73 10.54
C ILE A 231 -12.59 6.61 11.69
N VAL A 232 -13.16 5.42 11.86
CA VAL A 232 -14.14 5.13 12.94
C VAL A 232 -13.43 4.60 14.17
N GLU A 233 -12.42 3.75 13.97
CA GLU A 233 -11.63 3.16 15.05
C GLU A 233 -10.25 2.77 14.54
N HIS A 234 -9.23 2.89 15.38
CA HIS A 234 -7.89 2.41 15.08
C HIS A 234 -7.17 1.99 16.36
N GLY A 235 -6.21 1.08 16.24
CA GLY A 235 -5.43 0.61 17.39
C GLY A 235 -4.64 -0.64 17.05
N PRO A 236 -3.98 -1.26 18.05
CA PRO A 236 -3.30 -2.53 17.88
C PRO A 236 -4.22 -3.60 17.29
N ALA A 237 -3.72 -4.41 16.36
CA ALA A 237 -4.52 -5.40 15.64
C ALA A 237 -5.24 -6.37 16.61
N ASP A 238 -4.54 -6.89 17.61
CA ASP A 238 -5.13 -7.80 18.59
C ASP A 238 -6.34 -7.19 19.32
N GLN A 239 -6.25 -5.92 19.72
CA GLN A 239 -7.33 -5.21 20.38
C GLN A 239 -8.54 -5.01 19.45
N LEU A 240 -8.32 -4.55 18.21
CA LEU A 240 -9.42 -4.29 17.26
C LEU A 240 -10.21 -5.56 16.91
N PHE A 241 -9.52 -6.68 16.73
CA PHE A 241 -10.18 -7.93 16.35
C PHE A 241 -10.83 -8.66 17.52
N ARG A 242 -10.29 -8.54 18.74
CA ARG A 242 -10.82 -9.24 19.93
C ARG A 242 -11.85 -8.41 20.69
N THR A 243 -11.57 -7.12 20.87
CA THR A 243 -12.37 -6.22 21.70
C THR A 243 -12.68 -4.89 21.01
N PRO A 244 -13.36 -4.92 19.83
CA PRO A 244 -13.73 -3.68 19.13
C PRO A 244 -14.64 -2.82 20.02
N HIS A 245 -14.41 -1.49 20.01
CA HIS A 245 -15.20 -0.55 20.82
C HIS A 245 -16.41 -0.04 20.05
N SER A 246 -16.24 0.39 18.80
CA SER A 246 -17.33 0.96 18.03
C SER A 246 -18.37 -0.09 17.63
N ALA A 247 -19.66 0.26 17.74
CA ALA A 247 -20.75 -0.61 17.28
C ALA A 247 -20.62 -0.95 15.78
N ARG A 248 -20.09 -0.01 15.00
CA ARG A 248 -19.93 -0.16 13.55
C ARG A 248 -18.86 -1.19 13.19
N LEU A 249 -17.72 -1.20 13.89
CA LEU A 249 -16.67 -2.21 13.70
C LEU A 249 -17.17 -3.60 14.15
N LYS A 250 -17.88 -3.69 15.30
CA LYS A 250 -18.49 -4.94 15.76
C LYS A 250 -19.40 -5.55 14.68
N GLN A 251 -20.30 -4.74 14.13
CA GLN A 251 -21.19 -5.17 13.06
C GLN A 251 -20.42 -5.62 11.81
N PHE A 252 -19.39 -4.87 11.40
CA PHE A 252 -18.56 -5.22 10.26
C PHE A 252 -17.86 -6.56 10.44
N LEU A 253 -17.21 -6.78 11.59
CA LEU A 253 -16.52 -8.03 11.91
C LEU A 253 -17.48 -9.21 12.06
N GLN A 254 -18.67 -9.00 12.61
CA GLN A 254 -19.70 -10.04 12.70
C GLN A 254 -20.15 -10.48 11.31
N THR A 255 -20.50 -9.53 10.44
CA THR A 255 -20.90 -9.83 9.05
C THR A 255 -19.78 -10.55 8.28
N TRP A 256 -18.52 -10.18 8.52
CA TRP A 256 -17.38 -10.87 7.91
C TRP A 256 -17.26 -12.32 8.43
N LYS A 257 -17.39 -12.56 9.74
CA LYS A 257 -17.37 -13.90 10.34
C LYS A 257 -18.50 -14.78 9.77
N GLU A 258 -19.72 -14.27 9.72
CA GLU A 258 -20.87 -15.01 9.19
C GLU A 258 -20.65 -15.44 7.73
N ARG A 259 -20.12 -14.57 6.89
CA ARG A 259 -19.83 -14.90 5.47
C ARG A 259 -18.74 -15.95 5.31
N ASN A 260 -17.74 -15.97 6.18
CA ASN A 260 -16.62 -16.90 6.11
C ASN A 260 -16.82 -18.21 6.89
N LEU A 261 -17.82 -18.28 7.79
CA LEU A 261 -18.21 -19.51 8.51
C LEU A 261 -19.25 -20.34 7.74
N ILE A 262 -19.98 -19.76 6.78
CA ILE A 262 -20.97 -20.48 5.96
C ILE A 262 -20.30 -21.29 4.84
N GLY A 263 -18.98 -21.20 4.67
CA GLY A 263 -18.19 -21.91 3.66
C GLY A 263 -17.45 -23.17 4.18
N LEU A 264 -17.75 -23.66 5.39
CA LEU A 264 -17.17 -24.87 5.96
C LEU A 264 -18.23 -25.93 6.21
#